data_dae6e585ef2c73d421c3ca66e253f875
#
_entry.id   dae6e585ef2c73d421c3ca66e253f875
#
_cell.length_a   1.000
_cell.length_b   1.000
_cell.length_c   1.000
_cell.angle_alpha   90.00
_cell.angle_beta   90.00
_cell.angle_gamma   90.00
#
_symmetry.space_group_name_H-M   'P 1'
#
loop_
_entity.id
_entity.type
_entity.pdbx_description
1 polymer ?
#
loop_
_entity_poly.entity_id
_entity_poly.type
_entity_poly.pdbx_seq_one_letter_code
_entity_poly.pdbx_strand_id
1 'polypeptide(L)'
;MKRILIFSLVLLALMTAGVAAQQTYSNDKVEYTFDIPAPTWRAILEPDAAHQNPEFVYGDRLDGYLTIRKEVVDAGTTPSQLARSDQDLKLRFLPGFVPGKEESFNGRLDGVTMSYEYVRSGKTMLGRTYYLQADNRTIYALRFTGLRDKLSRIRNQTDVIARTFKLK
;
A
#
# COMPACT_ATOMS: atom_id res chain seq x y z
N MET A 1 -0.89 -40.57 -42.85
CA MET A 1 -0.69 -39.13 -42.65
C MET A 1 -1.81 -38.37 -41.91
N LYS A 2 -2.84 -39.02 -41.33
CA LYS A 2 -3.96 -38.39 -40.60
C LYS A 2 -3.82 -38.36 -39.06
N ARG A 3 -2.78 -38.99 -38.51
CA ARG A 3 -2.60 -39.11 -37.04
C ARG A 3 -1.69 -38.05 -36.41
N ILE A 4 -0.96 -37.26 -37.21
CA ILE A 4 -0.01 -36.24 -36.74
C ILE A 4 -0.70 -34.88 -36.52
N LEU A 5 -1.82 -34.61 -37.17
CA LEU A 5 -2.56 -33.33 -37.07
C LEU A 5 -3.37 -33.17 -35.77
N ILE A 6 -3.70 -34.27 -35.09
CA ILE A 6 -4.51 -34.23 -33.87
C ILE A 6 -3.65 -33.88 -32.64
N PHE A 7 -2.37 -34.22 -32.65
CA PHE A 7 -1.47 -33.93 -31.53
C PHE A 7 -1.05 -32.44 -31.43
N SER A 8 -1.03 -31.72 -32.56
CA SER A 8 -0.69 -30.28 -32.57
C SER A 8 -1.82 -29.38 -32.04
N LEU A 9 -3.08 -29.84 -32.13
CA LEU A 9 -4.22 -29.03 -31.68
C LEU A 9 -4.45 -29.10 -30.16
N VAL A 10 -3.99 -30.18 -29.51
CA VAL A 10 -4.14 -30.35 -28.05
C VAL A 10 -3.06 -29.55 -27.28
N LEU A 11 -1.90 -29.30 -27.90
CA LEU A 11 -0.82 -28.55 -27.24
C LEU A 11 -1.04 -27.02 -27.21
N LEU A 12 -1.93 -26.50 -28.05
CA LEU A 12 -2.24 -25.04 -28.09
C LEU A 12 -3.33 -24.62 -27.10
N ALA A 13 -4.04 -25.56 -26.48
CA ALA A 13 -5.12 -25.27 -25.53
C ALA A 13 -4.66 -25.15 -24.06
N LEU A 14 -3.37 -25.34 -23.75
CA LEU A 14 -2.84 -25.37 -22.40
C LEU A 14 -2.09 -24.10 -21.96
N MET A 15 -2.09 -23.03 -22.78
CA MET A 15 -1.41 -21.76 -22.47
C MET A 15 -2.37 -20.62 -22.08
N THR A 16 -3.54 -20.89 -21.53
CA THR A 16 -4.28 -19.90 -20.78
C THR A 16 -3.83 -19.94 -19.32
N ALA A 17 -2.57 -19.59 -19.07
CA ALA A 17 -2.16 -19.15 -17.73
C ALA A 17 -3.03 -17.95 -17.40
N GLY A 18 -3.99 -18.13 -16.50
CA GLY A 18 -4.84 -17.06 -16.02
C GLY A 18 -3.97 -15.95 -15.48
N VAL A 19 -3.84 -14.86 -16.24
CA VAL A 19 -3.36 -13.60 -15.71
C VAL A 19 -4.36 -13.25 -14.62
N ALA A 20 -3.97 -13.38 -13.35
CA ALA A 20 -4.77 -12.89 -12.25
C ALA A 20 -5.03 -11.41 -12.53
N ALA A 21 -6.28 -11.09 -12.87
CA ALA A 21 -6.65 -9.73 -13.22
C ALA A 21 -6.36 -8.85 -12.01
N GLN A 22 -5.44 -7.91 -12.17
CA GLN A 22 -5.11 -6.90 -11.16
C GLN A 22 -6.37 -6.08 -10.94
N GLN A 23 -6.92 -6.11 -9.73
CA GLN A 23 -8.15 -5.40 -9.39
C GLN A 23 -7.81 -3.95 -9.02
N THR A 24 -8.42 -2.98 -9.69
CA THR A 24 -8.31 -1.57 -9.29
C THR A 24 -9.38 -1.23 -8.25
N TYR A 25 -8.95 -0.71 -7.10
CA TYR A 25 -9.88 -0.11 -6.15
C TYR A 25 -10.34 1.26 -6.65
N SER A 26 -11.64 1.47 -6.71
CA SER A 26 -12.29 2.74 -6.99
C SER A 26 -13.61 2.82 -6.23
N ASN A 27 -13.87 3.93 -5.55
CA ASN A 27 -15.10 4.17 -4.80
C ASN A 27 -15.46 5.66 -4.95
N ASP A 28 -16.71 5.98 -5.28
CA ASP A 28 -17.16 7.35 -5.58
C ASP A 28 -17.01 8.34 -4.41
N LYS A 29 -16.86 7.84 -3.19
CA LYS A 29 -16.66 8.64 -1.98
C LYS A 29 -15.20 9.07 -1.74
N VAL A 30 -14.25 8.56 -2.54
CA VAL A 30 -12.84 8.95 -2.47
C VAL A 30 -12.36 9.49 -3.81
N GLU A 31 -11.42 10.41 -3.79
CA GLU A 31 -10.90 11.10 -4.97
C GLU A 31 -9.70 10.40 -5.63
N TYR A 32 -9.40 9.16 -5.22
CA TYR A 32 -8.25 8.40 -5.70
C TYR A 32 -8.61 6.97 -6.09
N THR A 33 -7.70 6.36 -6.83
CA THR A 33 -7.73 4.93 -7.19
C THR A 33 -6.34 4.33 -6.99
N PHE A 34 -6.27 3.03 -6.83
CA PHE A 34 -5.02 2.25 -6.82
C PHE A 34 -5.29 0.79 -7.17
N ASP A 35 -4.26 0.07 -7.56
CA ASP A 35 -4.38 -1.34 -7.90
C ASP A 35 -4.15 -2.23 -6.67
N ILE A 36 -5.00 -3.23 -6.54
CA ILE A 36 -4.90 -4.29 -5.54
C ILE A 36 -4.13 -5.46 -6.16
N PRO A 37 -2.88 -5.73 -5.70
CA PRO A 37 -1.98 -6.65 -6.39
C PRO A 37 -2.32 -8.13 -6.21
N ALA A 38 -3.16 -8.47 -5.23
CA ALA A 38 -3.54 -9.85 -4.94
C ALA A 38 -4.92 -9.91 -4.28
N PRO A 39 -5.71 -10.97 -4.51
CA PRO A 39 -7.05 -11.12 -3.92
C PRO A 39 -7.02 -11.31 -2.39
N THR A 40 -5.84 -11.54 -1.80
CA THR A 40 -5.65 -11.59 -0.35
C THR A 40 -5.85 -10.23 0.32
N TRP A 41 -5.68 -9.12 -0.43
CA TRP A 41 -6.05 -7.79 0.02
C TRP A 41 -7.56 -7.61 -0.07
N ARG A 42 -8.18 -7.17 1.02
CA ARG A 42 -9.62 -6.89 1.07
C ARG A 42 -9.89 -5.65 1.89
N ALA A 43 -10.88 -4.88 1.47
CA ALA A 43 -11.43 -3.80 2.28
C ALA A 43 -12.13 -4.38 3.51
N ILE A 44 -11.87 -3.80 4.68
CA ILE A 44 -12.56 -4.12 5.94
C ILE A 44 -13.37 -2.94 6.44
N LEU A 45 -13.16 -1.77 5.87
CA LEU A 45 -13.92 -0.56 6.07
C LEU A 45 -14.05 0.16 4.74
N GLU A 46 -15.28 0.47 4.34
CA GLU A 46 -15.55 1.33 3.19
C GLU A 46 -15.81 2.76 3.64
N PRO A 47 -15.53 3.76 2.79
CA PRO A 47 -15.78 5.16 3.12
C PRO A 47 -17.26 5.44 3.40
N ASP A 48 -17.54 6.12 4.50
CA ASP A 48 -18.88 6.58 4.89
C ASP A 48 -18.82 8.00 5.50
N ALA A 49 -19.91 8.44 6.10
CA ALA A 49 -19.98 9.77 6.74
C ALA A 49 -19.04 9.92 7.95
N ALA A 50 -18.70 8.82 8.62
CA ALA A 50 -17.83 8.82 9.79
C ALA A 50 -16.37 8.51 9.42
N HIS A 51 -16.15 7.74 8.35
CA HIS A 51 -14.86 7.26 7.91
C HIS A 51 -14.59 7.73 6.47
N GLN A 52 -13.76 8.74 6.32
CA GLN A 52 -13.49 9.37 5.02
C GLN A 52 -12.67 8.49 4.08
N ASN A 53 -11.90 7.53 4.61
CA ASN A 53 -11.01 6.68 3.83
C ASN A 53 -11.24 5.19 4.15
N PRO A 54 -11.08 4.31 3.15
CA PRO A 54 -11.17 2.88 3.35
C PRO A 54 -9.98 2.33 4.13
N GLU A 55 -10.19 1.19 4.77
CA GLU A 55 -9.13 0.40 5.40
C GLU A 55 -9.04 -0.97 4.73
N PHE A 56 -7.83 -1.47 4.55
CA PHE A 56 -7.57 -2.77 3.93
C PHE A 56 -6.72 -3.66 4.82
N VAL A 57 -6.90 -4.96 4.67
CA VAL A 57 -6.00 -5.97 5.25
C VAL A 57 -5.51 -6.94 4.19
N TYR A 58 -4.29 -7.41 4.37
CA TYR A 58 -3.74 -8.58 3.71
C TYR A 58 -3.88 -9.77 4.65
N GLY A 59 -4.84 -10.67 4.36
CA GLY A 59 -5.21 -11.70 5.32
C GLY A 59 -5.91 -11.11 6.55
N ASP A 60 -5.14 -10.69 7.55
CA ASP A 60 -5.63 -9.99 8.74
C ASP A 60 -4.79 -8.73 9.07
N ARG A 61 -5.17 -8.03 10.17
CA ARG A 61 -4.48 -6.79 10.60
C ARG A 61 -3.04 -7.00 11.08
N LEU A 62 -2.67 -8.23 11.43
CA LEU A 62 -1.31 -8.56 11.85
C LEU A 62 -0.43 -8.97 10.67
N ASP A 63 -1.02 -9.48 9.60
CA ASP A 63 -0.28 -9.85 8.38
C ASP A 63 0.03 -8.62 7.51
N GLY A 64 -0.95 -7.72 7.36
CA GLY A 64 -0.80 -6.43 6.69
C GLY A 64 -2.07 -5.59 6.84
N TYR A 65 -1.92 -4.35 7.27
CA TYR A 65 -3.03 -3.42 7.47
C TYR A 65 -2.69 -2.07 6.87
N LEU A 66 -3.50 -1.62 5.90
CA LEU A 66 -3.37 -0.35 5.22
C LEU A 66 -4.41 0.64 5.74
N THR A 67 -3.93 1.81 6.15
CA THR A 67 -4.74 3.02 6.36
C THR A 67 -4.26 4.13 5.45
N ILE A 68 -5.19 4.92 4.93
CA ILE A 68 -4.91 6.06 4.04
C ILE A 68 -5.33 7.33 4.77
N ARG A 69 -4.48 8.37 4.73
CA ARG A 69 -4.80 9.69 5.25
C ARG A 69 -4.50 10.74 4.20
N LYS A 70 -5.39 11.70 4.05
CA LYS A 70 -5.17 12.94 3.32
C LYS A 70 -4.71 13.99 4.31
N GLU A 71 -3.52 14.54 4.10
CA GLU A 71 -2.96 15.61 4.92
C GLU A 71 -2.94 16.91 4.11
N VAL A 72 -3.64 17.91 4.62
CA VAL A 72 -3.55 19.27 4.10
C VAL A 72 -2.45 19.99 4.85
N VAL A 73 -1.46 20.47 4.13
CA VAL A 73 -0.24 21.04 4.66
C VAL A 73 -0.04 22.49 4.19
N ASP A 74 0.89 23.21 4.80
CA ASP A 74 1.30 24.51 4.30
C ASP A 74 1.94 24.41 2.90
N ALA A 75 1.72 25.42 2.07
CA ALA A 75 2.27 25.43 0.72
C ALA A 75 3.80 25.30 0.74
N GLY A 76 4.30 24.35 -0.05
CA GLY A 76 5.72 24.03 -0.12
C GLY A 76 6.21 23.00 0.90
N THR A 77 5.34 22.49 1.78
CA THR A 77 5.68 21.34 2.64
C THR A 77 5.95 20.11 1.79
N THR A 78 7.13 19.53 1.98
CA THR A 78 7.53 18.32 1.23
C THR A 78 7.10 17.03 1.94
N PRO A 79 6.96 15.91 1.21
CA PRO A 79 6.72 14.58 1.81
C PRO A 79 7.73 14.21 2.89
N SER A 80 9.02 14.55 2.71
CA SER A 80 10.08 14.31 3.70
C SER A 80 9.86 15.12 4.99
N GLN A 81 9.44 16.38 4.89
CA GLN A 81 9.14 17.19 6.07
C GLN A 81 7.94 16.62 6.84
N LEU A 82 6.88 16.20 6.15
CA LEU A 82 5.73 15.56 6.79
C LEU A 82 6.12 14.23 7.45
N ALA A 83 6.95 13.42 6.77
CA ALA A 83 7.44 12.14 7.29
C ALA A 83 8.22 12.32 8.59
N ARG A 84 9.13 13.31 8.64
CA ARG A 84 9.89 13.66 9.85
C ARG A 84 8.99 14.20 10.96
N SER A 85 8.03 15.06 10.64
CA SER A 85 7.04 15.54 11.60
C SER A 85 6.22 14.40 12.21
N ASP A 86 5.74 13.44 11.39
CA ASP A 86 5.04 12.25 11.89
C ASP A 86 5.95 11.40 12.79
N GLN A 87 7.23 11.24 12.44
CA GLN A 87 8.18 10.53 13.26
C GLN A 87 8.36 11.21 14.62
N ASP A 88 8.61 12.52 14.64
CA ASP A 88 8.95 13.27 15.84
C ASP A 88 7.75 13.52 16.76
N LEU A 89 6.56 13.68 16.19
CA LEU A 89 5.36 14.05 16.95
C LEU A 89 4.43 12.87 17.26
N LYS A 90 4.58 11.73 16.56
CA LYS A 90 3.66 10.59 16.70
C LYS A 90 4.40 9.26 16.89
N LEU A 91 5.30 8.88 15.95
CA LEU A 91 5.83 7.52 15.89
C LEU A 91 6.86 7.25 16.99
N ARG A 92 7.70 8.22 17.34
CA ARG A 92 8.73 8.08 18.40
C ARG A 92 8.18 7.68 19.77
N PHE A 93 6.89 7.88 20.01
CA PHE A 93 6.23 7.52 21.26
C PHE A 93 5.66 6.11 21.27
N LEU A 94 5.76 5.37 20.15
CA LEU A 94 5.38 3.96 20.12
C LEU A 94 6.35 3.14 20.99
N PRO A 95 5.86 2.16 21.77
CA PRO A 95 6.73 1.32 22.58
C PRO A 95 7.80 0.62 21.72
N GLY A 96 9.06 0.69 22.14
CA GLY A 96 10.17 0.05 21.41
C GLY A 96 10.39 0.59 20.00
N PHE A 97 10.06 1.87 19.77
CA PHE A 97 10.25 2.50 18.46
C PHE A 97 11.72 2.48 18.01
N VAL A 98 11.93 1.99 16.79
CA VAL A 98 13.21 2.02 16.10
C VAL A 98 12.98 2.67 14.72
N PRO A 99 13.61 3.83 14.45
CA PRO A 99 13.49 4.47 13.15
C PRO A 99 14.18 3.63 12.07
N GLY A 100 13.55 3.52 10.91
CA GLY A 100 14.15 2.96 9.71
C GLY A 100 14.65 4.06 8.78
N LYS A 101 14.89 3.68 7.52
CA LYS A 101 15.37 4.61 6.50
C LYS A 101 14.21 5.32 5.82
N GLU A 102 14.45 6.60 5.50
CA GLU A 102 13.70 7.34 4.51
C GLU A 102 14.33 7.08 3.14
N GLU A 103 13.50 6.72 2.15
CA GLU A 103 13.93 6.44 0.78
C GLU A 103 13.04 7.24 -0.18
N SER A 104 13.62 7.77 -1.26
CA SER A 104 12.83 8.38 -2.34
C SER A 104 11.88 7.37 -2.96
N PHE A 105 10.70 7.80 -3.30
CA PHE A 105 9.67 6.96 -3.91
C PHE A 105 9.11 7.61 -5.16
N ASN A 106 9.09 6.85 -6.26
CA ASN A 106 8.57 7.28 -7.56
C ASN A 106 7.39 6.37 -7.94
N GLY A 107 6.27 6.98 -8.26
CA GLY A 107 5.03 6.31 -8.64
C GLY A 107 4.19 7.18 -9.58
N ARG A 108 2.87 7.03 -9.53
CA ARG A 108 1.95 7.99 -10.18
C ARG A 108 1.97 9.33 -9.43
N LEU A 109 2.20 9.29 -8.14
CA LEU A 109 2.55 10.42 -7.30
C LEU A 109 3.94 10.14 -6.72
N ASP A 110 4.81 11.12 -6.80
CA ASP A 110 6.16 11.04 -6.22
C ASP A 110 6.15 11.40 -4.74
N GLY A 111 7.18 10.96 -4.01
CA GLY A 111 7.28 11.24 -2.61
C GLY A 111 8.42 10.53 -1.92
N VAL A 112 8.19 10.13 -0.66
CA VAL A 112 9.13 9.34 0.12
C VAL A 112 8.43 8.17 0.80
N THR A 113 9.18 7.12 1.08
CA THR A 113 8.76 6.04 1.98
C THR A 113 9.62 6.03 3.22
N MET A 114 9.01 5.81 4.38
CA MET A 114 9.68 5.66 5.66
C MET A 114 9.23 4.37 6.31
N SER A 115 10.18 3.56 6.77
CA SER A 115 9.92 2.36 7.58
C SER A 115 10.33 2.60 9.03
N TYR A 116 9.73 1.85 9.96
CA TYR A 116 10.05 1.89 11.38
C TYR A 116 9.58 0.60 12.04
N GLU A 117 10.21 0.23 13.15
CA GLU A 117 9.75 -0.88 13.98
C GLU A 117 9.21 -0.37 15.30
N TYR A 118 8.32 -1.14 15.92
CA TYR A 118 7.79 -0.87 17.26
C TYR A 118 7.27 -2.17 17.89
N VAL A 119 6.95 -2.13 19.18
CA VAL A 119 6.41 -3.29 19.91
C VAL A 119 4.94 -3.09 20.21
N ARG A 120 4.11 -4.07 19.89
CA ARG A 120 2.70 -4.12 20.25
C ARG A 120 2.34 -5.49 20.82
N SER A 121 1.84 -5.51 22.07
CA SER A 121 1.49 -6.77 22.78
C SER A 121 2.65 -7.80 22.76
N GLY A 122 3.88 -7.35 23.04
CA GLY A 122 5.08 -8.19 23.07
C GLY A 122 5.58 -8.68 21.70
N LYS A 123 4.97 -8.24 20.59
CA LYS A 123 5.37 -8.63 19.22
C LYS A 123 6.04 -7.46 18.52
N THR A 124 7.11 -7.75 17.75
CA THR A 124 7.75 -6.75 16.89
C THR A 124 6.88 -6.50 15.66
N MET A 125 6.44 -5.27 15.52
CA MET A 125 5.68 -4.76 14.39
C MET A 125 6.60 -3.99 13.44
N LEU A 126 6.27 -4.00 12.15
CA LEU A 126 6.84 -3.14 11.13
C LEU A 126 5.77 -2.15 10.68
N GLY A 127 6.13 -0.88 10.61
CA GLY A 127 5.39 0.16 9.92
C GLY A 127 6.14 0.59 8.66
N ARG A 128 5.40 0.82 7.56
CA ARG A 128 5.93 1.39 6.32
C ARG A 128 4.91 2.40 5.81
N THR A 129 5.32 3.65 5.72
CA THR A 129 4.44 4.73 5.25
C THR A 129 5.01 5.34 3.97
N TYR A 130 4.16 5.47 2.96
CA TYR A 130 4.44 6.23 1.74
C TYR A 130 3.76 7.59 1.90
N TYR A 131 4.53 8.65 1.77
CA TYR A 131 4.07 10.04 1.77
C TYR A 131 4.14 10.54 0.33
N LEU A 132 2.98 10.67 -0.32
CA LEU A 132 2.84 10.92 -1.75
C LEU A 132 2.31 12.33 -1.99
N GLN A 133 3.06 13.14 -2.74
CA GLN A 133 2.70 14.53 -3.05
C GLN A 133 1.61 14.55 -4.14
N ALA A 134 0.43 15.04 -3.80
CA ALA A 134 -0.66 15.20 -4.75
C ALA A 134 -0.63 16.58 -5.43
N ASP A 135 -0.39 17.62 -4.63
CA ASP A 135 -0.21 19.01 -5.07
C ASP A 135 0.64 19.78 -4.04
N ASN A 136 0.75 21.10 -4.17
CA ASN A 136 1.59 21.93 -3.29
C ASN A 136 1.10 22.04 -1.83
N ARG A 137 -0.10 21.53 -1.52
CA ARG A 137 -0.73 21.59 -0.20
C ARG A 137 -1.35 20.28 0.26
N THR A 138 -1.24 19.23 -0.54
CA THR A 138 -1.88 17.93 -0.25
C THR A 138 -0.88 16.79 -0.36
N ILE A 139 -0.75 16.02 0.71
CA ILE A 139 0.06 14.81 0.76
C ILE A 139 -0.82 13.66 1.24
N TYR A 140 -0.77 12.53 0.54
CA TYR A 140 -1.38 11.29 0.99
C TYR A 140 -0.39 10.45 1.75
N ALA A 141 -0.76 10.00 2.95
CA ALA A 141 0.02 9.06 3.74
C ALA A 141 -0.64 7.68 3.70
N LEU A 142 -0.03 6.75 2.97
CA LEU A 142 -0.42 5.34 2.90
C LEU A 142 0.41 4.58 3.93
N ARG A 143 -0.20 4.24 5.07
CA ARG A 143 0.49 3.54 6.17
C ARG A 143 0.15 2.06 6.17
N PHE A 144 1.16 1.24 5.99
CA PHE A 144 1.10 -0.21 6.15
C PHE A 144 1.69 -0.60 7.49
N THR A 145 0.99 -1.43 8.25
CA THR A 145 1.48 -1.99 9.52
C THR A 145 1.20 -3.49 9.58
N GLY A 146 2.03 -4.23 10.28
CA GLY A 146 1.86 -5.68 10.46
C GLY A 146 2.99 -6.26 11.31
N LEU A 147 2.96 -7.55 11.59
CA LEU A 147 4.10 -8.24 12.16
C LEU A 147 5.30 -8.09 11.22
N ARG A 148 6.49 -7.81 11.79
CA ARG A 148 7.71 -7.54 11.01
C ARG A 148 7.93 -8.58 9.90
N ASP A 149 7.90 -9.85 10.24
CA ASP A 149 8.18 -10.93 9.30
C ASP A 149 7.10 -11.08 8.22
N LYS A 150 5.86 -10.76 8.54
CA LYS A 150 4.72 -10.84 7.61
C LYS A 150 4.73 -9.66 6.63
N LEU A 151 4.78 -8.45 7.14
CA LEU A 151 4.77 -7.25 6.31
C LEU A 151 6.01 -7.16 5.40
N SER A 152 7.18 -7.61 5.87
CA SER A 152 8.40 -7.65 5.06
C SER A 152 8.25 -8.53 3.82
N ARG A 153 7.54 -9.66 3.92
CA ARG A 153 7.32 -10.60 2.79
C ARG A 153 6.44 -10.02 1.69
N ILE A 154 5.54 -9.09 2.03
CA ILE A 154 4.63 -8.47 1.07
C ILE A 154 5.06 -7.05 0.66
N ARG A 155 6.35 -6.70 0.88
CA ARG A 155 6.89 -5.38 0.50
C ARG A 155 6.54 -5.00 -0.93
N ASN A 156 6.75 -5.90 -1.88
CA ASN A 156 6.45 -5.65 -3.30
C ASN A 156 4.97 -5.31 -3.54
N GLN A 157 4.06 -5.89 -2.76
CA GLN A 157 2.63 -5.60 -2.86
C GLN A 157 2.29 -4.22 -2.30
N THR A 158 2.90 -3.82 -1.17
CA THR A 158 2.73 -2.46 -0.64
C THR A 158 3.29 -1.43 -1.63
N ASP A 159 4.41 -1.74 -2.29
CA ASP A 159 5.00 -0.88 -3.33
C ASP A 159 4.07 -0.76 -4.55
N VAL A 160 3.39 -1.82 -4.99
CA VAL A 160 2.43 -1.78 -6.12
C VAL A 160 1.25 -0.87 -5.78
N ILE A 161 0.64 -1.01 -4.59
CA ILE A 161 -0.46 -0.16 -4.14
C ILE A 161 -0.03 1.32 -4.16
N ALA A 162 1.14 1.64 -3.60
CA ALA A 162 1.63 3.01 -3.55
C ALA A 162 2.01 3.56 -4.95
N ARG A 163 2.63 2.75 -5.84
CA ARG A 163 3.02 3.17 -7.20
C ARG A 163 1.84 3.46 -8.09
N THR A 164 0.75 2.74 -7.91
CA THR A 164 -0.46 2.88 -8.73
C THR A 164 -1.46 3.87 -8.15
N PHE A 165 -1.23 4.35 -6.92
CA PHE A 165 -2.07 5.35 -6.26
C PHE A 165 -2.05 6.66 -7.07
N LYS A 166 -3.25 7.11 -7.48
CA LYS A 166 -3.43 8.33 -8.27
C LYS A 166 -4.77 8.98 -7.95
N LEU A 167 -4.86 10.27 -8.19
CA LEU A 167 -6.14 10.99 -8.18
C LEU A 167 -6.97 10.62 -9.42
N LYS A 168 -8.28 10.76 -9.30
CA LYS A 168 -9.24 10.56 -10.41
C LYS A 168 -9.24 11.73 -11.36
#